data_71c5f2a53c8a42ee372efa3d83d8464a
#
_entry.id   71c5f2a53c8a42ee372efa3d83d8464a
#
_cell.length_a   1.000
_cell.length_b   1.000
_cell.length_c   1.000
_cell.angle_alpha   90.00
_cell.angle_beta   90.00
_cell.angle_gamma   90.00
#
_symmetry.space_group_name_H-M   'P 1'
#
loop_
_entity.id
_entity.type
_entity.pdbx_description
1 polymer ?
#
loop_
_entity_poly.entity_id
_entity_poly.type
_entity_poly.pdbx_seq_one_letter_code
_entity_poly.pdbx_strand_id
1 'polypeptide(L)'
;MKCPLSSLSGGEMQRALLARAILRKPNFLVLDEPVQGVDVAGQEALYKLIEELHRKLNCAVLMVSHDLHIVMSSTNEVLCLNNHVCCHGRPDQVSKNPAFIELFGESTDTYTTYTHHHDHKHGLHGEVKSSKLDENGCSHD
;
A
#
# COMPACT_ATOMS: atom_id res chain seq x y z
N MET A 1 26.21 5.84 -23.43
CA MET A 1 26.36 6.90 -22.41
C MET A 1 26.49 6.21 -21.05
N LYS A 2 27.56 6.48 -20.30
CA LYS A 2 27.72 5.96 -18.92
C LYS A 2 27.35 7.11 -17.99
N CYS A 3 26.18 7.00 -17.33
CA CYS A 3 25.74 7.96 -16.32
C CYS A 3 26.23 7.45 -14.95
N PRO A 4 26.95 8.24 -14.16
CA PRO A 4 27.37 7.82 -12.82
C PRO A 4 26.14 7.72 -11.90
N LEU A 5 26.12 6.73 -10.98
CA LEU A 5 25.03 6.55 -10.03
C LEU A 5 24.75 7.80 -9.17
N SER A 6 25.81 8.59 -8.90
CA SER A 6 25.72 9.83 -8.12
C SER A 6 24.93 10.96 -8.80
N SER A 7 24.58 10.82 -10.08
CA SER A 7 23.79 11.80 -10.83
C SER A 7 22.30 11.42 -10.91
N LEU A 8 21.90 10.31 -10.34
CA LEU A 8 20.51 9.87 -10.29
C LEU A 8 19.73 10.63 -9.20
N SER A 9 18.50 10.99 -9.50
CA SER A 9 17.53 11.40 -8.47
C SER A 9 17.23 10.27 -7.49
N GLY A 10 16.68 10.59 -6.31
CA GLY A 10 16.31 9.58 -5.32
C GLY A 10 15.42 8.49 -5.91
N GLY A 11 14.38 8.87 -6.64
CA GLY A 11 13.46 7.91 -7.28
C GLY A 11 14.12 7.07 -8.38
N GLU A 12 15.05 7.62 -9.16
CA GLU A 12 15.81 6.86 -10.17
C GLU A 12 16.76 5.87 -9.50
N MET A 13 17.40 6.27 -8.40
CA MET A 13 18.28 5.39 -7.61
C MET A 13 17.47 4.22 -7.05
N GLN A 14 16.33 4.47 -6.42
CA GLN A 14 15.49 3.41 -5.85
C GLN A 14 15.00 2.43 -6.93
N ARG A 15 14.56 2.93 -8.09
CA ARG A 15 14.21 2.06 -9.24
C ARG A 15 15.38 1.25 -9.76
N ALA A 16 16.58 1.82 -9.80
CA ALA A 16 17.79 1.09 -10.23
C ALA A 16 18.17 -0.01 -9.23
N LEU A 17 18.05 0.25 -7.91
CA LEU A 17 18.27 -0.74 -6.86
C LEU A 17 17.25 -1.87 -6.91
N LEU A 18 15.97 -1.54 -7.09
CA LEU A 18 14.90 -2.51 -7.25
C LEU A 18 15.12 -3.38 -8.49
N ALA A 19 15.43 -2.76 -9.64
CA ALA A 19 15.75 -3.49 -10.87
C ALA A 19 16.92 -4.48 -10.66
N ARG A 20 17.97 -4.06 -9.96
CA ARG A 20 19.09 -4.94 -9.60
C ARG A 20 18.65 -6.11 -8.72
N ALA A 21 17.78 -5.88 -7.73
CA ALA A 21 17.31 -6.91 -6.83
C ALA A 21 16.50 -8.00 -7.55
N ILE A 22 15.66 -7.62 -8.54
CA ILE A 22 14.79 -8.54 -9.27
C ILE A 22 15.46 -9.29 -10.43
N LEU A 23 16.67 -8.90 -10.84
CA LEU A 23 17.38 -9.54 -11.97
C LEU A 23 17.53 -11.06 -11.78
N ARG A 24 17.66 -11.53 -10.56
CA ARG A 24 17.81 -12.95 -10.22
C ARG A 24 16.48 -13.70 -10.04
N LYS A 25 15.35 -13.05 -10.30
CA LYS A 25 14.01 -13.59 -10.08
C LYS A 25 13.86 -14.20 -8.68
N PRO A 26 14.00 -13.42 -7.61
CA PRO A 26 13.97 -13.93 -6.26
C PRO A 26 12.57 -14.45 -5.90
N ASN A 27 12.49 -15.45 -5.04
CA ASN A 27 11.24 -15.90 -4.42
C ASN A 27 10.84 -15.04 -3.21
N PHE A 28 11.81 -14.29 -2.66
CA PHE A 28 11.64 -13.42 -1.50
C PHE A 28 12.45 -12.14 -1.70
N LEU A 29 11.78 -10.99 -1.57
CA LEU A 29 12.36 -9.66 -1.72
C LEU A 29 12.29 -8.92 -0.40
N VAL A 30 13.41 -8.38 0.07
CA VAL A 30 13.48 -7.55 1.26
C VAL A 30 13.78 -6.11 0.84
N LEU A 31 12.94 -5.18 1.25
CA LEU A 31 13.04 -3.76 0.95
C LEU A 31 13.08 -2.98 2.27
N ASP A 32 14.16 -2.26 2.47
CA ASP A 32 14.36 -1.39 3.63
C ASP A 32 14.20 0.06 3.20
N GLU A 33 13.15 0.74 3.72
CA GLU A 33 12.79 2.13 3.40
C GLU A 33 12.85 2.44 1.88
N PRO A 34 12.13 1.69 1.02
CA PRO A 34 12.33 1.73 -0.44
C PRO A 34 12.00 3.09 -1.07
N VAL A 35 11.28 3.96 -0.36
CA VAL A 35 10.90 5.30 -0.86
C VAL A 35 11.69 6.44 -0.23
N GLN A 36 12.71 6.13 0.56
CA GLN A 36 13.52 7.15 1.21
C GLN A 36 14.18 8.07 0.17
N GLY A 37 14.01 9.38 0.35
CA GLY A 37 14.56 10.38 -0.56
C GLY A 37 13.82 10.53 -1.89
N VAL A 38 12.59 9.96 -2.00
CA VAL A 38 11.72 10.08 -3.17
C VAL A 38 10.60 11.08 -2.87
N ASP A 39 10.23 11.91 -3.83
CA ASP A 39 9.09 12.81 -3.73
C ASP A 39 7.76 12.05 -3.70
N VAL A 40 6.69 12.68 -3.20
CA VAL A 40 5.38 12.03 -2.95
C VAL A 40 4.83 11.32 -4.19
N ALA A 41 4.90 11.95 -5.36
CA ALA A 41 4.41 11.33 -6.60
C ALA A 41 5.25 10.11 -7.02
N GLY A 42 6.56 10.19 -6.82
CA GLY A 42 7.50 9.09 -7.07
C GLY A 42 7.33 7.93 -6.09
N GLN A 43 6.99 8.21 -4.82
CA GLN A 43 6.70 7.20 -3.82
C GLN A 43 5.51 6.33 -4.24
N GLU A 44 4.38 6.96 -4.61
CA GLU A 44 3.19 6.23 -5.08
C GLU A 44 3.50 5.35 -6.30
N ALA A 45 4.25 5.90 -7.27
CA ALA A 45 4.65 5.15 -8.47
C ALA A 45 5.56 3.97 -8.12
N LEU A 46 6.45 4.11 -7.13
CA LEU A 46 7.35 3.04 -6.71
C LEU A 46 6.60 1.92 -5.97
N TYR A 47 5.64 2.25 -5.10
CA TYR A 47 4.81 1.25 -4.44
C TYR A 47 3.95 0.46 -5.43
N LYS A 48 3.33 1.12 -6.41
CA LYS A 48 2.61 0.44 -7.51
C LYS A 48 3.54 -0.52 -8.28
N LEU A 49 4.77 -0.09 -8.54
CA LEU A 49 5.77 -0.95 -9.19
C LEU A 49 6.13 -2.17 -8.35
N ILE A 50 6.32 -2.01 -7.04
CA ILE A 50 6.61 -3.12 -6.11
C ILE A 50 5.44 -4.12 -6.11
N GLU A 51 4.21 -3.65 -6.04
CA GLU A 51 3.00 -4.48 -6.08
C GLU A 51 2.89 -5.26 -7.41
N GLU A 52 3.14 -4.60 -8.54
CA GLU A 52 3.17 -5.28 -9.84
C GLU A 52 4.25 -6.35 -9.92
N LEU A 53 5.44 -6.07 -9.41
CA LEU A 53 6.55 -7.01 -9.38
C LEU A 53 6.24 -8.22 -8.49
N HIS A 54 5.68 -7.99 -7.29
CA HIS A 54 5.19 -9.06 -6.42
C HIS A 54 4.26 -10.01 -7.17
N ARG A 55 3.26 -9.47 -7.88
CA ARG A 55 2.32 -10.29 -8.67
C ARG A 55 2.97 -10.99 -9.87
N LYS A 56 3.78 -10.27 -10.66
CA LYS A 56 4.41 -10.80 -11.88
C LYS A 56 5.47 -11.86 -11.60
N LEU A 57 6.23 -11.69 -10.54
CA LEU A 57 7.32 -12.62 -10.17
C LEU A 57 6.85 -13.71 -9.21
N ASN A 58 5.63 -13.59 -8.67
CA ASN A 58 5.11 -14.47 -7.62
C ASN A 58 6.10 -14.60 -6.45
N CYS A 59 6.72 -13.49 -6.04
CA CYS A 59 7.69 -13.43 -4.96
C CYS A 59 7.08 -12.82 -3.71
N ALA A 60 7.39 -13.35 -2.53
CA ALA A 60 7.02 -12.70 -1.27
C ALA A 60 7.84 -11.41 -1.09
N VAL A 61 7.22 -10.37 -0.51
CA VAL A 61 7.87 -9.09 -0.23
C VAL A 61 7.80 -8.80 1.26
N LEU A 62 8.96 -8.59 1.88
CA LEU A 62 9.08 -8.01 3.21
C LEU A 62 9.55 -6.56 3.05
N MET A 63 8.74 -5.63 3.51
CA MET A 63 9.07 -4.21 3.47
C MET A 63 9.22 -3.66 4.89
N VAL A 64 10.30 -2.96 5.15
CA VAL A 64 10.50 -2.17 6.37
C VAL A 64 10.18 -0.72 6.03
N SER A 65 9.28 -0.10 6.79
CA SER A 65 8.89 1.29 6.59
C SER A 65 8.36 1.90 7.89
N HIS A 66 8.53 3.21 8.03
CA HIS A 66 7.91 4.02 9.08
C HIS A 66 6.66 4.77 8.57
N ASP A 67 6.31 4.64 7.29
CA ASP A 67 5.11 5.23 6.72
C ASP A 67 3.89 4.35 7.00
N LEU A 68 3.19 4.66 8.07
CA LEU A 68 2.01 3.91 8.51
C LEU A 68 0.89 3.92 7.49
N HIS A 69 0.72 5.00 6.71
CA HIS A 69 -0.32 5.08 5.69
C HIS A 69 -0.12 4.01 4.63
N ILE A 70 1.08 3.89 4.12
CA ILE A 70 1.43 2.87 3.12
C ILE A 70 1.36 1.47 3.71
N VAL A 71 1.92 1.28 4.91
CA VAL A 71 1.90 -0.03 5.58
C VAL A 71 0.46 -0.52 5.73
N MET A 72 -0.46 0.33 6.21
CA MET A 72 -1.84 -0.05 6.46
C MET A 72 -2.68 -0.21 5.18
N SER A 73 -2.38 0.54 4.11
CA SER A 73 -3.17 0.50 2.88
C SER A 73 -2.69 -0.53 1.85
N SER A 74 -1.42 -0.92 1.88
CA SER A 74 -0.79 -1.65 0.76
C SER A 74 -0.18 -3.00 1.15
N THR A 75 -0.34 -3.45 2.41
CA THR A 75 0.22 -4.72 2.87
C THR A 75 -0.84 -5.75 3.23
N ASN A 76 -0.50 -7.03 3.12
CA ASN A 76 -1.36 -8.14 3.52
C ASN A 76 -1.27 -8.40 5.02
N GLU A 77 -0.05 -8.29 5.56
CA GLU A 77 0.25 -8.47 6.99
C GLU A 77 1.24 -7.42 7.47
N VAL A 78 1.11 -7.05 8.72
CA VAL A 78 1.95 -6.08 9.42
C VAL A 78 2.59 -6.74 10.61
N LEU A 79 3.86 -6.46 10.83
CA LEU A 79 4.62 -6.85 12.02
C LEU A 79 5.15 -5.59 12.68
N CYS A 80 4.72 -5.32 13.91
CA CYS A 80 5.16 -4.15 14.66
C CYS A 80 6.35 -4.50 15.56
N LEU A 81 7.42 -3.73 15.44
CA LEU A 81 8.65 -3.90 16.17
C LEU A 81 8.95 -2.70 17.07
N ASN A 82 9.21 -2.97 18.35
CA ASN A 82 9.78 -2.04 19.29
C ASN A 82 10.71 -2.82 20.25
N ASN A 83 11.95 -3.08 19.83
CA ASN A 83 12.91 -3.98 20.48
C ASN A 83 12.44 -5.45 20.56
N HIS A 84 11.16 -5.71 20.47
CA HIS A 84 10.50 -7.02 20.37
C HIS A 84 9.31 -6.93 19.42
N VAL A 85 8.73 -8.05 19.05
CA VAL A 85 7.48 -8.09 18.28
C VAL A 85 6.33 -7.71 19.21
N CYS A 86 5.76 -6.53 19.02
CA CYS A 86 4.65 -6.02 19.85
C CYS A 86 3.30 -6.57 19.39
N CYS A 87 3.09 -6.62 18.07
CA CYS A 87 1.88 -7.16 17.47
C CYS A 87 2.16 -7.57 16.01
N HIS A 88 1.33 -8.46 15.50
CA HIS A 88 1.35 -8.84 14.09
C HIS A 88 -0.07 -9.24 13.64
N GLY A 89 -0.34 -9.19 12.36
CA GLY A 89 -1.58 -9.59 11.75
C GLY A 89 -1.97 -8.70 10.57
N ARG A 90 -3.22 -8.81 10.13
CA ARG A 90 -3.74 -7.96 9.07
C ARG A 90 -3.83 -6.49 9.53
N PRO A 91 -3.69 -5.52 8.61
CA PRO A 91 -3.74 -4.10 8.96
C PRO A 91 -4.98 -3.71 9.79
N ASP A 92 -6.17 -4.22 9.42
CA ASP A 92 -7.43 -3.97 10.12
C ASP A 92 -7.49 -4.51 11.57
N GLN A 93 -6.71 -5.52 11.87
CA GLN A 93 -6.56 -6.10 13.21
C GLN A 93 -5.49 -5.37 14.00
N VAL A 94 -4.36 -5.11 13.37
CA VAL A 94 -3.21 -4.44 13.98
C VAL A 94 -3.56 -3.02 14.41
N SER A 95 -4.31 -2.27 13.60
CA SER A 95 -4.73 -0.90 13.93
C SER A 95 -5.57 -0.79 15.22
N LYS A 96 -6.24 -1.87 15.61
CA LYS A 96 -7.06 -1.95 16.84
C LYS A 96 -6.31 -2.59 18.02
N ASN A 97 -5.06 -3.03 17.81
CA ASN A 97 -4.28 -3.65 18.86
C ASN A 97 -3.80 -2.60 19.87
N PRO A 98 -4.02 -2.79 21.18
CA PRO A 98 -3.59 -1.84 22.20
C PRO A 98 -2.09 -1.49 22.14
N ALA A 99 -1.23 -2.48 21.86
CA ALA A 99 0.22 -2.24 21.73
C ALA A 99 0.57 -1.38 20.52
N PHE A 100 -0.21 -1.46 19.44
CA PHE A 100 -0.05 -0.58 18.28
C PHE A 100 -0.48 0.85 18.60
N ILE A 101 -1.64 1.01 19.26
CA ILE A 101 -2.18 2.31 19.67
C ILE A 101 -1.23 3.00 20.66
N GLU A 102 -0.64 2.26 21.60
CA GLU A 102 0.35 2.78 22.54
C GLU A 102 1.59 3.32 21.80
N LEU A 103 2.07 2.64 20.75
CA LEU A 103 3.27 3.04 20.01
C LEU A 103 3.04 4.21 19.04
N PHE A 104 1.88 4.25 18.37
CA PHE A 104 1.64 5.14 17.25
C PHE A 104 0.50 6.13 17.47
N GLY A 105 -0.25 6.01 18.61
CA GLY A 105 -1.38 6.85 18.97
C GLY A 105 -2.70 6.45 18.29
N GLU A 106 -3.80 7.07 18.75
CA GLU A 106 -5.16 6.82 18.23
C GLU A 106 -5.40 7.39 16.82
N SER A 107 -4.44 8.07 16.21
CA SER A 107 -4.56 8.70 14.88
C SER A 107 -4.80 7.70 13.73
N THR A 108 -5.03 6.44 14.05
CA THR A 108 -5.21 5.35 13.10
C THR A 108 -6.59 5.31 12.44
N ASP A 109 -7.58 6.05 12.92
CA ASP A 109 -8.91 6.12 12.31
C ASP A 109 -8.90 6.68 10.88
N THR A 110 -7.87 7.44 10.52
CA THR A 110 -7.68 8.00 9.18
C THR A 110 -7.15 6.96 8.18
N TYR A 111 -6.55 5.86 8.64
CA TYR A 111 -5.91 4.86 7.79
C TYR A 111 -6.83 3.71 7.37
N THR A 112 -7.96 3.52 8.06
CA THR A 112 -8.87 2.39 7.81
C THR A 112 -9.96 2.68 6.77
N THR A 113 -10.06 3.90 6.22
CA THR A 113 -11.22 4.32 5.42
C THR A 113 -11.07 4.11 3.90
N TYR A 114 -9.98 3.49 3.44
CA TYR A 114 -9.79 3.17 2.01
C TYR A 114 -9.90 1.66 1.72
N THR A 115 -10.99 1.04 2.13
CA THR A 115 -11.45 -0.17 1.46
C THR A 115 -12.14 0.26 0.17
N HIS A 116 -11.43 0.20 -0.95
CA HIS A 116 -12.04 0.31 -2.27
C HIS A 116 -13.03 -0.85 -2.46
N HIS A 117 -14.27 -0.63 -2.10
CA HIS A 117 -15.39 -1.42 -2.61
C HIS A 117 -15.66 -0.93 -4.05
N HIS A 118 -15.00 -1.56 -5.01
CA HIS A 118 -15.39 -1.46 -6.41
C HIS A 118 -16.64 -2.31 -6.65
N ASP A 119 -17.78 -1.86 -6.17
CA ASP A 119 -19.07 -2.48 -6.43
C ASP A 119 -19.90 -1.62 -7.39
N HIS A 120 -19.29 -1.30 -8.56
CA HIS A 120 -20.04 -0.73 -9.67
C HIS A 120 -19.67 -1.50 -10.95
N LYS A 121 -20.69 -2.12 -11.54
CA LYS A 121 -20.59 -2.77 -12.84
C LYS A 121 -20.58 -1.70 -13.93
N HIS A 122 -19.46 -1.60 -14.66
CA HIS A 122 -19.40 -0.78 -15.86
C HIS A 122 -20.15 -1.48 -17.00
N GLY A 123 -21.10 -0.78 -17.60
CA GLY A 123 -21.72 -1.20 -18.85
C GLY A 123 -20.72 -1.06 -20.02
N LEU A 124 -20.95 -1.75 -21.12
CA LEU A 124 -20.09 -1.82 -22.31
C LEU A 124 -19.78 -0.46 -22.98
N HIS A 125 -20.35 0.64 -22.52
CA HIS A 125 -20.16 2.01 -23.04
C HIS A 125 -19.81 3.04 -21.97
N GLY A 126 -19.27 2.62 -20.81
CA GLY A 126 -18.70 3.57 -19.82
C GLY A 126 -19.71 4.34 -18.95
N GLU A 127 -20.99 4.00 -18.97
CA GLU A 127 -22.00 4.66 -18.13
C GLU A 127 -22.12 4.01 -16.74
N VAL A 128 -22.07 4.85 -15.68
CA VAL A 128 -22.29 4.44 -14.29
C VAL A 128 -23.78 4.31 -14.03
N LYS A 129 -24.29 3.11 -13.82
CA LYS A 129 -25.68 2.90 -13.39
C LYS A 129 -25.77 3.01 -11.87
N SER A 130 -26.28 4.13 -11.37
CA SER A 130 -26.71 4.26 -9.98
C SER A 130 -28.06 3.57 -9.80
N SER A 131 -28.15 2.61 -8.88
CA SER A 131 -29.43 2.05 -8.44
C SER A 131 -30.20 3.09 -7.64
N LYS A 132 -31.26 3.65 -8.23
CA LYS A 132 -32.27 4.43 -7.50
C LYS A 132 -33.06 3.47 -6.63
N LEU A 133 -33.10 3.78 -5.32
CA LEU A 133 -34.08 3.22 -4.41
C LEU A 133 -35.42 3.89 -4.71
N ASP A 134 -36.44 3.07 -4.95
CA ASP A 134 -37.81 3.51 -5.16
C ASP A 134 -38.38 4.04 -3.85
N GLU A 135 -38.75 5.33 -3.86
CA GLU A 135 -39.61 5.93 -2.85
C GLU A 135 -41.07 5.51 -3.11
N ASN A 136 -41.56 4.60 -2.29
CA ASN A 136 -43.00 4.35 -2.21
C ASN A 136 -43.70 5.48 -1.44
N GLY A 137 -44.51 6.24 -2.14
CA GLY A 137 -45.38 7.25 -1.58
C GLY A 137 -46.46 6.62 -0.72
N CYS A 138 -46.67 7.19 0.46
CA CYS A 138 -47.93 7.07 1.22
C CYS A 138 -48.67 8.36 1.08
N SER A 139 -49.83 8.32 0.39
CA SER A 139 -50.85 9.34 0.45
C SER A 139 -51.69 9.12 1.72
N HIS A 140 -51.95 10.19 2.47
CA HIS A 140 -53.01 10.26 3.46
C HIS A 140 -53.98 11.38 3.06
N ASP A 141 -55.23 10.98 2.95
CA ASP A 141 -56.40 11.86 2.99
C ASP A 141 -56.53 12.58 4.36
#